data_1932687ac68d07263561b5c571b3d93e
#
_entry.id   1932687ac68d07263561b5c571b3d93e
#
_cell.length_a   1.000
_cell.length_b   1.000
_cell.length_c   1.000
_cell.angle_alpha   90.00
_cell.angle_beta   90.00
_cell.angle_gamma   90.00
#
_symmetry.space_group_name_H-M   'P 1'
#
loop_
_entity.id
_entity.type
_entity.pdbx_description
1 polymer ?
#
loop_
_entity_poly.entity_id
_entity_poly.type
_entity_poly.pdbx_seq_one_letter_code
_entity_poly.pdbx_strand_id
1 'polypeptide(L)'
;MQNIRNIAIIAHVDHGKTTLVDKMLYTANLFRDNEQKGELILDNNELERERGITILAKNVAIEYKGCKINVIDTPGHADFGGEVERVLNMADGVLLLVDAFEGPMPQTRFVLQKALELNLKPIVVINKVDKLNCRPDEVQEEVFDLMLNLDATEEQLDFQTIYGSAKNGWMSTDWHKPTTDLTALMDTIIEHVPAPEMLDGTPQMLITSLDYSPYLGRIAVGRVHRGALKNGQNVTLAKKDGSKVRCKIKELHTFSGMGRMKVEEVKSGDICALIGIEGFEIGDTICDFENPEALDPIAIDEPTMSMVFTINDSPFFGKDGKFVTSRHIQDRLNKELEKNLALRVERGTDETSWNVFGRGVLHLSVLVETMRREGYELQVGQPQVIIKEIDGVKCEPVEQLTVNTPEECSGKIIEYVSTHKGEMTRMEMINDRVQLEFVIPSRGIIGMRTYVLNVSAGEAIMAHRFLEFQPYKGEIVKRNNGSLIAMESGTAYAYALDKLQDRGRFFISPQDEVYAGQVVGESSKEGDIVINVTKSKKLTNMRSKSADDKAVLPPPVIFSLEEALEYIKEDEYVEVTPNYMRIRKIILDELERKRANKN
;
A
#
# COMPACT_ATOMS: atom_id res chain seq x y z
N MET A 1 -36.87 13.33 5.77
CA MET A 1 -35.44 13.57 5.49
C MET A 1 -34.73 12.23 5.62
N GLN A 2 -33.90 11.85 4.68
CA GLN A 2 -33.08 10.65 4.82
C GLN A 2 -32.05 10.94 5.92
N ASN A 3 -32.03 10.13 6.99
CA ASN A 3 -31.04 10.27 8.05
C ASN A 3 -29.78 9.51 7.61
N ILE A 4 -28.72 10.22 7.27
CA ILE A 4 -27.46 9.65 6.73
C ILE A 4 -26.33 9.97 7.68
N ARG A 5 -25.36 9.06 7.81
CA ARG A 5 -24.04 9.27 8.43
C ARG A 5 -22.97 8.73 7.51
N ASN A 6 -21.96 9.53 7.20
CA ASN A 6 -20.82 9.11 6.40
C ASN A 6 -19.61 9.01 7.32
N ILE A 7 -19.08 7.82 7.51
CA ILE A 7 -17.95 7.55 8.40
C ILE A 7 -16.81 6.89 7.66
N ALA A 8 -15.59 7.32 7.92
CA ALA A 8 -14.38 6.63 7.49
C ALA A 8 -13.80 5.83 8.66
N ILE A 9 -13.22 4.66 8.40
CA ILE A 9 -12.57 3.85 9.43
C ILE A 9 -11.07 3.90 9.25
N ILE A 10 -10.37 4.38 10.27
CA ILE A 10 -8.92 4.44 10.36
C ILE A 10 -8.45 3.40 11.37
N ALA A 11 -7.48 2.59 10.99
CA ALA A 11 -6.86 1.62 11.87
C ALA A 11 -5.43 1.30 11.43
N HIS A 12 -4.59 0.91 12.37
CA HIS A 12 -3.35 0.23 12.03
C HIS A 12 -3.63 -1.19 11.52
N VAL A 13 -2.67 -1.76 10.80
CA VAL A 13 -2.68 -3.18 10.39
C VAL A 13 -2.91 -4.04 11.65
N ASP A 14 -3.72 -5.08 11.53
CA ASP A 14 -4.08 -6.01 12.60
C ASP A 14 -4.86 -5.43 13.80
N HIS A 15 -5.21 -4.15 13.85
CA HIS A 15 -6.08 -3.59 14.90
C HIS A 15 -7.54 -4.09 14.83
N GLY A 16 -7.91 -4.80 13.75
CA GLY A 16 -9.19 -5.49 13.59
C GLY A 16 -10.24 -4.70 12.82
N LYS A 17 -9.83 -3.82 11.91
CA LYS A 17 -10.69 -3.00 11.06
C LYS A 17 -11.70 -3.84 10.26
N THR A 18 -11.23 -4.78 9.46
CA THR A 18 -12.07 -5.66 8.64
C THR A 18 -13.05 -6.46 9.51
N THR A 19 -12.55 -6.99 10.64
CA THR A 19 -13.40 -7.73 11.59
C THR A 19 -14.51 -6.88 12.17
N LEU A 20 -14.23 -5.59 12.49
CA LEU A 20 -15.24 -4.67 13.02
C LEU A 20 -16.32 -4.39 11.97
N VAL A 21 -15.94 -4.05 10.74
CA VAL A 21 -16.89 -3.76 9.66
C VAL A 21 -17.74 -4.97 9.32
N ASP A 22 -17.17 -6.17 9.26
CA ASP A 22 -17.92 -7.41 9.08
C ASP A 22 -18.96 -7.59 10.19
N LYS A 23 -18.60 -7.35 11.45
CA LYS A 23 -19.55 -7.45 12.58
C LYS A 23 -20.62 -6.37 12.54
N MET A 24 -20.31 -5.16 12.10
CA MET A 24 -21.31 -4.10 11.89
C MET A 24 -22.33 -4.53 10.82
N LEU A 25 -21.89 -5.15 9.73
CA LEU A 25 -22.76 -5.69 8.69
C LEU A 25 -23.67 -6.82 9.22
N TYR A 26 -23.15 -7.72 10.06
CA TYR A 26 -23.95 -8.78 10.70
C TYR A 26 -25.00 -8.20 11.65
N THR A 27 -24.65 -7.20 12.45
CA THR A 27 -25.58 -6.57 13.42
C THR A 27 -26.78 -5.93 12.71
N ALA A 28 -26.61 -5.46 11.49
CA ALA A 28 -27.68 -4.87 10.67
C ALA A 28 -28.57 -5.90 9.93
N ASN A 29 -28.42 -7.19 10.19
CA ASN A 29 -29.19 -8.28 9.55
C ASN A 29 -29.09 -8.29 8.00
N LEU A 30 -28.00 -7.82 7.44
CA LEU A 30 -27.78 -7.78 5.98
C LEU A 30 -27.42 -9.14 5.38
N PHE A 31 -27.10 -10.13 6.23
CA PHE A 31 -26.82 -11.51 5.81
C PHE A 31 -27.96 -12.44 6.22
N ARG A 32 -28.38 -13.31 5.30
CA ARG A 32 -29.29 -14.42 5.62
C ARG A 32 -28.48 -15.55 6.29
N ASP A 33 -29.11 -16.24 7.24
CA ASP A 33 -28.50 -17.32 8.06
C ASP A 33 -27.81 -18.45 7.28
N ASN A 34 -27.95 -18.51 5.96
CA ASN A 34 -27.42 -19.56 5.08
C ASN A 34 -26.27 -19.12 4.16
N GLU A 35 -25.83 -17.86 4.20
CA GLU A 35 -24.62 -17.47 3.46
C GLU A 35 -23.40 -17.88 4.26
N GLN A 36 -22.52 -18.65 3.60
CA GLN A 36 -21.35 -19.28 4.20
C GLN A 36 -20.55 -18.29 5.05
N LYS A 37 -20.29 -18.68 6.29
CA LYS A 37 -19.38 -18.02 7.23
C LYS A 37 -17.95 -18.02 6.66
N GLY A 38 -17.68 -17.17 5.68
CA GLY A 38 -16.32 -16.85 5.25
C GLY A 38 -15.75 -15.82 6.20
N GLU A 39 -14.63 -16.10 6.83
CA GLU A 39 -13.87 -15.10 7.56
C GLU A 39 -13.38 -14.02 6.57
N LEU A 40 -13.53 -12.73 6.94
CA LEU A 40 -13.07 -11.55 6.19
C LEU A 40 -13.75 -11.32 4.82
N ILE A 41 -15.03 -10.96 4.88
CA ILE A 41 -15.87 -10.74 3.68
C ILE A 41 -15.42 -9.48 2.89
N LEU A 42 -14.88 -8.46 3.57
CA LEU A 42 -14.41 -7.23 2.93
C LEU A 42 -13.12 -7.43 2.14
N ASP A 43 -12.20 -8.28 2.59
CA ASP A 43 -10.92 -8.50 1.92
C ASP A 43 -11.07 -9.52 0.77
N ASN A 44 -11.69 -9.09 -0.33
CA ASN A 44 -11.88 -9.94 -1.51
C ASN A 44 -10.59 -10.13 -2.34
N ASN A 45 -9.55 -9.35 -2.09
CA ASN A 45 -8.27 -9.46 -2.76
C ASN A 45 -7.33 -10.39 -1.96
N GLU A 46 -6.78 -11.42 -2.62
CA GLU A 46 -5.84 -12.35 -1.99
C GLU A 46 -4.61 -11.63 -1.40
N LEU A 47 -4.13 -10.59 -2.07
CA LEU A 47 -2.99 -9.79 -1.61
C LEU A 47 -3.31 -9.00 -0.33
N GLU A 48 -4.53 -8.47 -0.19
CA GLU A 48 -4.97 -7.80 1.03
C GLU A 48 -4.99 -8.78 2.21
N ARG A 49 -5.52 -10.00 1.98
CA ARG A 49 -5.56 -11.05 3.01
C ARG A 49 -4.18 -11.54 3.43
N GLU A 50 -3.29 -11.79 2.49
CA GLU A 50 -1.93 -12.26 2.76
C GLU A 50 -1.08 -11.23 3.51
N ARG A 51 -1.27 -9.95 3.17
CA ARG A 51 -0.50 -8.85 3.74
C ARG A 51 -1.14 -8.23 4.98
N GLY A 52 -2.41 -8.55 5.25
CA GLY A 52 -3.19 -7.96 6.34
C GLY A 52 -3.45 -6.45 6.17
N ILE A 53 -3.35 -5.90 4.95
CA ILE A 53 -3.51 -4.48 4.66
C ILE A 53 -4.65 -4.22 3.69
N THR A 54 -5.39 -3.14 3.89
CA THR A 54 -6.33 -2.64 2.88
C THR A 54 -5.55 -1.86 1.82
N ILE A 55 -5.68 -2.27 0.56
CA ILE A 55 -5.02 -1.63 -0.59
C ILE A 55 -5.98 -0.65 -1.27
N LEU A 56 -7.23 -1.06 -1.48
CA LEU A 56 -8.27 -0.27 -2.13
C LEU A 56 -9.38 0.08 -1.15
N ALA A 57 -9.77 1.35 -1.14
CA ALA A 57 -10.91 1.81 -0.35
C ALA A 57 -12.21 1.15 -0.83
N LYS A 58 -13.07 0.77 0.11
CA LYS A 58 -14.36 0.14 -0.16
C LYS A 58 -15.48 0.92 0.53
N ASN A 59 -16.62 1.03 -0.15
CA ASN A 59 -17.80 1.67 0.40
C ASN A 59 -18.85 0.61 0.76
N VAL A 60 -19.33 0.66 1.98
CA VAL A 60 -20.37 -0.21 2.51
C VAL A 60 -21.48 0.66 3.11
N ALA A 61 -22.72 0.27 3.01
CA ALA A 61 -23.81 1.00 3.64
C ALA A 61 -24.66 0.08 4.53
N ILE A 62 -24.95 0.55 5.72
CA ILE A 62 -25.66 -0.16 6.77
C ILE A 62 -26.93 0.62 7.11
N GLU A 63 -28.07 -0.05 7.18
CA GLU A 63 -29.32 0.56 7.70
C GLU A 63 -29.49 0.17 9.16
N TYR A 64 -29.55 1.16 10.05
CA TYR A 64 -29.73 0.95 11.47
C TYR A 64 -30.66 2.00 12.07
N LYS A 65 -31.75 1.58 12.73
CA LYS A 65 -32.75 2.45 13.34
C LYS A 65 -33.31 3.55 12.41
N GLY A 66 -33.42 3.26 11.10
CA GLY A 66 -33.90 4.24 10.11
C GLY A 66 -32.84 5.29 9.70
N CYS A 67 -31.60 5.08 10.09
CA CYS A 67 -30.43 5.84 9.63
C CYS A 67 -29.61 4.99 8.66
N LYS A 68 -29.21 5.58 7.52
CA LYS A 68 -28.24 4.99 6.61
C LYS A 68 -26.84 5.39 7.02
N ILE A 69 -26.02 4.43 7.40
CA ILE A 69 -24.61 4.65 7.76
C ILE A 69 -23.75 4.17 6.59
N ASN A 70 -23.15 5.10 5.87
CA ASN A 70 -22.14 4.80 4.86
C ASN A 70 -20.80 4.64 5.58
N VAL A 71 -20.20 3.48 5.45
CA VAL A 71 -18.90 3.13 6.02
C VAL A 71 -17.88 3.08 4.89
N ILE A 72 -16.85 3.90 5.01
CA ILE A 72 -15.77 4.01 4.03
C ILE A 72 -14.54 3.36 4.63
N ASP A 73 -14.14 2.22 4.07
CA ASP A 73 -12.94 1.50 4.48
C ASP A 73 -11.71 2.17 3.87
N THR A 74 -10.77 2.67 4.70
CA THR A 74 -9.61 3.42 4.25
C THR A 74 -8.34 2.57 4.28
N PRO A 75 -7.44 2.70 3.29
CA PRO A 75 -6.10 2.15 3.39
C PRO A 75 -5.34 2.72 4.60
N GLY A 76 -4.57 1.88 5.28
CA GLY A 76 -3.79 2.30 6.46
C GLY A 76 -2.34 2.71 6.14
N HIS A 77 -1.83 2.40 4.96
CA HIS A 77 -0.43 2.60 4.61
C HIS A 77 -0.20 3.93 3.87
N ALA A 78 0.90 4.63 4.21
CA ALA A 78 1.22 5.96 3.64
C ALA A 78 1.40 5.95 2.11
N ASP A 79 1.87 4.83 1.51
CA ASP A 79 1.99 4.68 0.05
C ASP A 79 0.65 4.81 -0.69
N PHE A 80 -0.47 4.62 0.03
CA PHE A 80 -1.83 4.81 -0.47
C PHE A 80 -2.48 6.12 0.01
N GLY A 81 -1.67 7.06 0.54
CA GLY A 81 -2.14 8.32 1.12
C GLY A 81 -3.08 9.14 0.24
N GLY A 82 -2.87 9.12 -1.09
CA GLY A 82 -3.77 9.80 -2.01
C GLY A 82 -5.16 9.19 -2.14
N GLU A 83 -5.31 7.89 -1.86
CA GLU A 83 -6.63 7.30 -1.74
C GLU A 83 -7.28 7.71 -0.43
N VAL A 84 -6.50 7.75 0.65
CA VAL A 84 -6.97 8.18 1.96
C VAL A 84 -7.56 9.59 1.90
N GLU A 85 -6.81 10.57 1.37
CA GLU A 85 -7.27 11.96 1.26
C GLU A 85 -8.57 12.09 0.48
N ARG A 86 -8.67 11.39 -0.66
CA ARG A 86 -9.88 11.40 -1.49
C ARG A 86 -11.10 10.82 -0.79
N VAL A 87 -10.89 9.71 -0.11
CA VAL A 87 -11.96 8.97 0.55
C VAL A 87 -12.46 9.69 1.80
N LEU A 88 -11.56 10.31 2.57
CA LEU A 88 -11.91 11.12 3.73
C LEU A 88 -12.80 12.32 3.37
N ASN A 89 -12.67 12.88 2.17
CA ASN A 89 -13.55 13.97 1.69
C ASN A 89 -15.03 13.55 1.52
N MET A 90 -15.34 12.25 1.53
CA MET A 90 -16.73 11.78 1.51
C MET A 90 -17.31 11.60 2.91
N ALA A 91 -16.50 11.62 3.96
CA ALA A 91 -16.90 11.36 5.34
C ALA A 91 -17.31 12.65 6.08
N ASP A 92 -18.12 12.49 7.14
CA ASP A 92 -18.48 13.54 8.10
C ASP A 92 -17.90 13.24 9.49
N GLY A 93 -17.49 11.99 9.73
CA GLY A 93 -16.83 11.55 10.95
C GLY A 93 -15.86 10.41 10.68
N VAL A 94 -15.04 10.11 11.68
CA VAL A 94 -14.01 9.08 11.58
C VAL A 94 -14.04 8.16 12.80
N LEU A 95 -14.00 6.84 12.56
CA LEU A 95 -13.77 5.85 13.60
C LEU A 95 -12.27 5.54 13.65
N LEU A 96 -11.64 5.94 14.74
CA LEU A 96 -10.25 5.60 15.02
C LEU A 96 -10.20 4.30 15.82
N LEU A 97 -9.83 3.21 15.17
CA LEU A 97 -9.73 1.89 15.81
C LEU A 97 -8.32 1.63 16.32
N VAL A 98 -8.19 1.40 17.61
CA VAL A 98 -6.90 1.21 18.31
C VAL A 98 -6.94 -0.12 19.09
N ASP A 99 -5.84 -0.88 19.05
CA ASP A 99 -5.67 -2.08 19.88
C ASP A 99 -5.43 -1.68 21.34
N ALA A 100 -6.18 -2.28 22.26
CA ALA A 100 -6.09 -2.00 23.71
C ALA A 100 -4.75 -2.34 24.36
N PHE A 101 -3.89 -3.10 23.69
CA PHE A 101 -2.55 -3.45 24.16
C PHE A 101 -1.47 -2.60 23.47
N GLU A 102 -1.53 -2.46 22.15
CA GLU A 102 -0.50 -1.80 21.35
C GLU A 102 -0.60 -0.26 21.40
N GLY A 103 -1.81 0.27 21.56
CA GLY A 103 -2.04 1.71 21.52
C GLY A 103 -2.02 2.32 20.09
N PRO A 104 -1.96 3.64 19.97
CA PRO A 104 -1.94 4.33 18.68
C PRO A 104 -0.58 4.16 18.00
N MET A 105 -0.57 3.57 16.80
CA MET A 105 0.62 3.26 16.02
C MET A 105 1.01 4.38 15.05
N PRO A 106 2.31 4.52 14.66
CA PRO A 106 2.79 5.61 13.80
C PRO A 106 2.06 5.75 12.47
N GLN A 107 1.63 4.65 11.84
CA GLN A 107 0.88 4.71 10.58
C GLN A 107 -0.48 5.39 10.73
N THR A 108 -1.14 5.19 11.86
CA THR A 108 -2.44 5.77 12.18
C THR A 108 -2.35 7.30 12.26
N ARG A 109 -1.20 7.84 12.68
CA ARG A 109 -0.96 9.28 12.85
C ARG A 109 -1.21 10.07 11.57
N PHE A 110 -0.71 9.58 10.42
CA PHE A 110 -0.90 10.27 9.13
C PHE A 110 -2.37 10.37 8.74
N VAL A 111 -3.10 9.24 8.78
CA VAL A 111 -4.50 9.22 8.37
C VAL A 111 -5.37 10.03 9.34
N LEU A 112 -5.07 9.96 10.64
CA LEU A 112 -5.74 10.75 11.65
C LEU A 112 -5.50 12.25 11.44
N GLN A 113 -4.25 12.67 11.18
CA GLN A 113 -3.94 14.06 10.89
C GLN A 113 -4.76 14.60 9.72
N LYS A 114 -4.85 13.83 8.61
CA LYS A 114 -5.67 14.23 7.46
C LYS A 114 -7.17 14.31 7.80
N ALA A 115 -7.67 13.42 8.62
CA ALA A 115 -9.05 13.48 9.11
C ALA A 115 -9.31 14.73 9.96
N LEU A 116 -8.37 15.10 10.85
CA LEU A 116 -8.48 16.30 11.67
C LEU A 116 -8.38 17.58 10.83
N GLU A 117 -7.47 17.65 9.85
CA GLU A 117 -7.36 18.76 8.89
C GLU A 117 -8.67 18.99 8.10
N LEU A 118 -9.42 17.93 7.81
CA LEU A 118 -10.74 17.97 7.17
C LEU A 118 -11.90 18.25 8.14
N ASN A 119 -11.61 18.55 9.40
CA ASN A 119 -12.59 18.78 10.46
C ASN A 119 -13.58 17.60 10.68
N LEU A 120 -13.16 16.37 10.44
CA LEU A 120 -13.99 15.19 10.70
C LEU A 120 -14.14 14.99 12.21
N LYS A 121 -15.35 14.61 12.65
CA LYS A 121 -15.63 14.29 14.06
C LYS A 121 -15.08 12.92 14.41
N PRO A 122 -14.12 12.79 15.36
CA PRO A 122 -13.55 11.50 15.73
C PRO A 122 -14.42 10.75 16.76
N ILE A 123 -14.48 9.44 16.60
CA ILE A 123 -14.93 8.47 17.62
C ILE A 123 -13.79 7.47 17.78
N VAL A 124 -13.34 7.26 19.00
CA VAL A 124 -12.27 6.31 19.32
C VAL A 124 -12.87 4.96 19.68
N VAL A 125 -12.37 3.90 19.05
CA VAL A 125 -12.78 2.51 19.32
C VAL A 125 -11.59 1.74 19.81
N ILE A 126 -11.54 1.46 21.12
CA ILE A 126 -10.48 0.66 21.76
C ILE A 126 -10.88 -0.80 21.69
N ASN A 127 -10.24 -1.52 20.76
CA ASN A 127 -10.55 -2.91 20.41
C ASN A 127 -9.64 -3.90 21.15
N LYS A 128 -10.05 -5.16 21.18
CA LYS A 128 -9.31 -6.29 21.78
C LYS A 128 -9.13 -6.17 23.30
N VAL A 129 -10.08 -5.57 23.98
CA VAL A 129 -10.09 -5.50 25.46
C VAL A 129 -10.28 -6.88 26.13
N ASP A 130 -10.50 -7.92 25.36
CA ASP A 130 -10.51 -9.33 25.78
C ASP A 130 -9.11 -9.93 25.96
N LYS A 131 -8.04 -9.24 25.58
CA LYS A 131 -6.66 -9.66 25.83
C LYS A 131 -6.30 -9.50 27.30
N LEU A 132 -5.52 -10.46 27.85
CA LEU A 132 -5.13 -10.48 29.27
C LEU A 132 -4.30 -9.27 29.71
N ASN A 133 -3.53 -8.68 28.80
CA ASN A 133 -2.62 -7.56 29.09
C ASN A 133 -3.14 -6.25 28.47
N CYS A 134 -4.44 -6.11 28.27
CA CYS A 134 -5.01 -4.86 27.75
C CYS A 134 -4.89 -3.73 28.79
N ARG A 135 -4.70 -2.50 28.29
CA ARG A 135 -4.56 -1.25 29.06
C ARG A 135 -5.45 -0.14 28.49
N PRO A 136 -6.78 -0.34 28.44
CA PRO A 136 -7.68 0.55 27.69
C PRO A 136 -7.64 2.02 28.15
N ASP A 137 -7.51 2.27 29.45
CA ASP A 137 -7.50 3.62 30.01
C ASP A 137 -6.22 4.37 29.61
N GLU A 138 -5.05 3.71 29.67
CA GLU A 138 -3.78 4.29 29.21
C GLU A 138 -3.80 4.56 27.71
N VAL A 139 -4.36 3.63 26.91
CA VAL A 139 -4.49 3.80 25.46
C VAL A 139 -5.41 4.99 25.10
N GLN A 140 -6.44 5.22 25.90
CA GLN A 140 -7.29 6.42 25.72
C GLN A 140 -6.50 7.71 25.93
N GLU A 141 -5.67 7.77 26.98
CA GLU A 141 -4.78 8.89 27.26
C GLU A 141 -3.74 9.08 26.13
N GLU A 142 -3.12 8.00 25.64
CA GLU A 142 -2.19 8.02 24.52
C GLU A 142 -2.85 8.56 23.23
N VAL A 143 -4.11 8.21 22.97
CA VAL A 143 -4.87 8.75 21.82
C VAL A 143 -5.17 10.24 22.00
N PHE A 144 -5.53 10.66 23.22
CA PHE A 144 -5.75 12.07 23.52
C PHE A 144 -4.47 12.89 23.29
N ASP A 145 -3.34 12.42 23.80
CA ASP A 145 -2.03 13.05 23.60
C ASP A 145 -1.64 13.08 22.12
N LEU A 146 -1.93 12.02 21.38
CA LEU A 146 -1.70 11.98 19.93
C LEU A 146 -2.53 13.06 19.22
N MET A 147 -3.82 13.20 19.54
CA MET A 147 -4.68 14.22 18.92
C MET A 147 -4.22 15.63 19.27
N LEU A 148 -3.79 15.85 20.51
CA LEU A 148 -3.23 17.13 20.96
C LEU A 148 -1.95 17.48 20.19
N ASN A 149 -1.07 16.51 19.96
CA ASN A 149 0.16 16.66 19.18
C ASN A 149 -0.10 16.86 17.66
N LEU A 150 -1.32 16.60 17.19
CA LEU A 150 -1.77 16.82 15.81
C LEU A 150 -2.59 18.10 15.66
N ASP A 151 -2.53 19.02 16.64
CA ASP A 151 -3.24 20.28 16.66
C ASP A 151 -4.78 20.12 16.50
N ALA A 152 -5.35 19.06 17.09
CA ALA A 152 -6.80 18.85 17.11
C ALA A 152 -7.52 20.01 17.82
N THR A 153 -8.68 20.40 17.30
CA THR A 153 -9.53 21.44 17.90
C THR A 153 -10.17 20.96 19.21
N GLU A 154 -10.62 21.88 20.07
CA GLU A 154 -11.32 21.54 21.31
C GLU A 154 -12.54 20.63 21.05
N GLU A 155 -13.27 20.85 19.95
CA GLU A 155 -14.40 20.00 19.55
C GLU A 155 -13.99 18.58 19.12
N GLN A 156 -12.79 18.42 18.56
CA GLN A 156 -12.24 17.13 18.18
C GLN A 156 -11.62 16.40 19.38
N LEU A 157 -11.11 17.12 20.38
CA LEU A 157 -10.60 16.56 21.62
C LEU A 157 -11.73 16.07 22.56
N ASP A 158 -12.97 16.56 22.38
CA ASP A 158 -14.18 16.02 23.05
C ASP A 158 -14.75 14.82 22.28
N PHE A 159 -13.91 13.81 22.06
CA PHE A 159 -14.29 12.60 21.36
C PHE A 159 -14.93 11.56 22.29
N GLN A 160 -15.81 10.74 21.72
CA GLN A 160 -16.39 9.60 22.43
C GLN A 160 -15.49 8.38 22.31
N THR A 161 -15.38 7.61 23.39
CA THR A 161 -14.62 6.36 23.40
C THR A 161 -15.56 5.17 23.57
N ILE A 162 -15.40 4.17 22.73
CA ILE A 162 -16.09 2.88 22.77
C ILE A 162 -15.06 1.78 22.94
N TYR A 163 -15.33 0.83 23.80
CA TYR A 163 -14.46 -0.28 24.12
C TYR A 163 -15.11 -1.60 23.71
N GLY A 164 -14.29 -2.57 23.30
CA GLY A 164 -14.86 -3.89 23.04
C GLY A 164 -13.92 -4.88 22.36
N SER A 165 -14.53 -5.95 21.88
CA SER A 165 -13.87 -6.98 21.10
C SER A 165 -14.64 -7.21 19.80
N ALA A 166 -14.11 -6.70 18.69
CA ALA A 166 -14.68 -6.94 17.38
C ALA A 166 -14.77 -8.44 17.05
N LYS A 167 -13.75 -9.21 17.45
CA LYS A 167 -13.72 -10.67 17.29
C LYS A 167 -14.91 -11.35 17.99
N ASN A 168 -15.20 -10.95 19.23
CA ASN A 168 -16.28 -11.51 20.02
C ASN A 168 -17.65 -10.85 19.72
N GLY A 169 -17.65 -9.75 18.94
CA GLY A 169 -18.87 -9.10 18.42
C GLY A 169 -19.60 -8.25 19.45
N TRP A 170 -18.91 -7.59 20.39
CA TRP A 170 -19.49 -6.69 21.35
C TRP A 170 -18.72 -5.39 21.51
N MET A 171 -19.44 -4.30 21.80
CA MET A 171 -18.91 -2.96 22.09
C MET A 171 -19.69 -2.31 23.23
N SER A 172 -19.02 -1.54 24.08
CA SER A 172 -19.59 -0.90 25.27
C SER A 172 -18.93 0.47 25.50
N THR A 173 -19.64 1.35 26.20
CA THR A 173 -19.09 2.62 26.72
C THR A 173 -18.23 2.46 27.97
N ASP A 174 -18.27 1.27 28.59
CA ASP A 174 -17.49 0.91 29.79
C ASP A 174 -16.88 -0.47 29.56
N TRP A 175 -15.56 -0.57 29.47
CA TRP A 175 -14.89 -1.82 29.16
C TRP A 175 -14.98 -2.89 30.26
N HIS A 176 -15.33 -2.49 31.48
CA HIS A 176 -15.62 -3.42 32.58
C HIS A 176 -17.02 -4.06 32.46
N LYS A 177 -17.88 -3.54 31.59
CA LYS A 177 -19.26 -4.02 31.38
C LYS A 177 -19.45 -4.47 29.93
N PRO A 178 -18.96 -5.67 29.56
CA PRO A 178 -19.14 -6.18 28.21
C PRO A 178 -20.63 -6.34 27.88
N THR A 179 -20.99 -5.98 26.67
CA THR A 179 -22.32 -6.17 26.08
C THR A 179 -22.36 -7.45 25.25
N THR A 180 -23.44 -7.67 24.51
CA THR A 180 -23.60 -8.86 23.64
C THR A 180 -23.54 -8.53 22.15
N ASP A 181 -23.51 -7.24 21.79
CA ASP A 181 -23.61 -6.76 20.41
C ASP A 181 -22.85 -5.42 20.20
N LEU A 182 -23.01 -4.83 19.01
CA LEU A 182 -22.40 -3.56 18.64
C LEU A 182 -23.36 -2.36 18.79
N THR A 183 -24.49 -2.52 19.46
CA THR A 183 -25.51 -1.47 19.60
C THR A 183 -24.93 -0.18 20.15
N ALA A 184 -24.05 -0.25 21.17
CA ALA A 184 -23.39 0.93 21.74
C ALA A 184 -22.59 1.73 20.70
N LEU A 185 -21.83 1.06 19.84
CA LEU A 185 -21.08 1.71 18.77
C LEU A 185 -22.02 2.34 17.73
N MET A 186 -23.02 1.61 17.29
CA MET A 186 -23.96 2.09 16.27
C MET A 186 -24.78 3.29 16.75
N ASP A 187 -25.19 3.28 18.02
CA ASP A 187 -25.90 4.41 18.63
C ASP A 187 -24.98 5.64 18.76
N THR A 188 -23.74 5.45 19.22
CA THR A 188 -22.72 6.52 19.30
C THR A 188 -22.44 7.15 17.92
N ILE A 189 -22.38 6.36 16.85
CA ILE A 189 -22.22 6.90 15.48
C ILE A 189 -23.41 7.81 15.12
N ILE A 190 -24.63 7.40 15.39
CA ILE A 190 -25.83 8.20 15.06
C ILE A 190 -25.87 9.50 15.88
N GLU A 191 -25.48 9.44 17.16
CA GLU A 191 -25.56 10.57 18.08
C GLU A 191 -24.45 11.60 17.87
N HIS A 192 -23.21 11.16 17.60
CA HIS A 192 -22.02 12.02 17.62
C HIS A 192 -21.49 12.37 16.24
N VAL A 193 -21.69 11.55 15.21
CA VAL A 193 -21.30 11.93 13.85
C VAL A 193 -22.36 12.89 13.30
N PRO A 194 -21.98 14.08 12.81
CA PRO A 194 -22.92 15.02 12.23
C PRO A 194 -23.60 14.42 10.97
N ALA A 195 -24.86 14.80 10.77
CA ALA A 195 -25.51 14.52 9.50
C ALA A 195 -24.87 15.38 8.39
N PRO A 196 -24.74 14.86 7.17
CA PRO A 196 -24.21 15.63 6.06
C PRO A 196 -25.06 16.87 5.80
N GLU A 197 -24.41 17.96 5.46
CA GLU A 197 -25.10 19.18 5.07
C GLU A 197 -25.92 18.95 3.78
N MET A 198 -27.21 19.23 3.85
CA MET A 198 -28.14 19.06 2.72
C MET A 198 -28.27 20.37 1.97
N LEU A 199 -27.54 20.52 0.87
CA LEU A 199 -27.55 21.73 0.06
C LEU A 199 -28.53 21.59 -1.12
N ASP A 200 -29.53 22.46 -1.16
CA ASP A 200 -30.44 22.55 -2.29
C ASP A 200 -29.81 23.33 -3.46
N GLY A 201 -30.20 22.99 -4.69
CA GLY A 201 -29.72 23.67 -5.90
C GLY A 201 -29.48 22.75 -7.07
N THR A 202 -28.67 23.24 -8.02
CA THR A 202 -28.23 22.45 -9.17
C THR A 202 -27.33 21.29 -8.75
N PRO A 203 -27.44 20.13 -9.40
CA PRO A 203 -26.67 18.95 -9.01
C PRO A 203 -25.16 19.18 -9.15
N GLN A 204 -24.46 18.71 -8.12
CA GLN A 204 -23.00 18.81 -8.05
C GLN A 204 -22.43 17.62 -7.26
N MET A 205 -21.50 16.89 -7.86
CA MET A 205 -20.84 15.74 -7.27
C MET A 205 -19.38 15.69 -7.69
N LEU A 206 -18.48 15.64 -6.71
CA LEU A 206 -17.06 15.40 -6.97
C LEU A 206 -16.80 13.90 -7.11
N ILE A 207 -16.10 13.50 -8.16
CA ILE A 207 -15.66 12.13 -8.36
C ILE A 207 -14.43 11.89 -7.49
N THR A 208 -14.58 11.08 -6.43
CA THR A 208 -13.55 10.81 -5.43
C THR A 208 -12.90 9.45 -5.59
N SER A 209 -13.63 8.49 -6.14
CA SER A 209 -13.15 7.14 -6.34
C SER A 209 -13.64 6.58 -7.66
N LEU A 210 -12.94 5.57 -8.16
CA LEU A 210 -13.26 4.86 -9.39
C LEU A 210 -13.40 3.38 -9.06
N ASP A 211 -14.47 2.78 -9.56
CA ASP A 211 -14.65 1.35 -9.55
C ASP A 211 -14.80 0.83 -10.99
N TYR A 212 -14.61 -0.46 -11.17
CA TYR A 212 -14.67 -1.09 -12.48
C TYR A 212 -15.46 -2.40 -12.44
N SER A 213 -16.33 -2.56 -13.42
CA SER A 213 -17.03 -3.82 -13.65
C SER A 213 -16.77 -4.30 -15.08
N PRO A 214 -16.44 -5.58 -15.29
CA PRO A 214 -16.29 -6.13 -16.65
C PRO A 214 -17.51 -5.94 -17.55
N TYR A 215 -18.70 -5.79 -16.96
CA TYR A 215 -19.97 -5.66 -17.67
C TYR A 215 -20.43 -4.21 -17.84
N LEU A 216 -20.11 -3.35 -16.85
CA LEU A 216 -20.60 -1.97 -16.78
C LEU A 216 -19.52 -0.94 -17.16
N GLY A 217 -18.28 -1.39 -17.28
CA GLY A 217 -17.12 -0.51 -17.50
C GLY A 217 -16.72 0.28 -16.27
N ARG A 218 -16.22 1.49 -16.48
CA ARG A 218 -15.78 2.42 -15.41
C ARG A 218 -17.01 3.00 -14.69
N ILE A 219 -16.90 3.08 -13.39
CA ILE A 219 -17.96 3.54 -12.48
C ILE A 219 -17.39 4.69 -11.65
N ALA A 220 -17.99 5.88 -11.78
CA ALA A 220 -17.61 7.03 -10.99
C ALA A 220 -18.31 7.00 -9.63
N VAL A 221 -17.53 7.05 -8.54
CA VAL A 221 -18.03 7.05 -7.17
C VAL A 221 -17.73 8.40 -6.52
N GLY A 222 -18.69 8.95 -5.79
CA GLY A 222 -18.52 10.18 -5.06
C GLY A 222 -19.72 10.53 -4.19
N ARG A 223 -19.58 11.57 -3.39
CA ARG A 223 -20.64 12.14 -2.58
C ARG A 223 -21.35 13.25 -3.38
N VAL A 224 -22.66 13.25 -3.37
CA VAL A 224 -23.44 14.36 -3.92
C VAL A 224 -23.31 15.54 -2.98
N HIS A 225 -22.64 16.60 -3.45
CA HIS A 225 -22.38 17.79 -2.66
C HIS A 225 -23.63 18.69 -2.56
N ARG A 226 -24.30 18.95 -3.70
CA ARG A 226 -25.46 19.81 -3.79
C ARG A 226 -26.53 19.22 -4.72
N GLY A 227 -27.80 19.52 -4.42
CA GLY A 227 -28.94 19.14 -5.25
C GLY A 227 -29.23 17.64 -5.24
N ALA A 228 -29.67 17.13 -6.36
CA ALA A 228 -29.95 15.71 -6.54
C ALA A 228 -29.57 15.23 -7.94
N LEU A 229 -29.05 14.01 -8.04
CA LEU A 229 -28.78 13.31 -9.27
C LEU A 229 -29.90 12.30 -9.56
N LYS A 230 -30.31 12.18 -10.82
CA LYS A 230 -31.37 11.28 -11.26
C LYS A 230 -30.89 10.28 -12.30
N ASN A 231 -31.48 9.12 -12.26
CA ASN A 231 -31.26 8.09 -13.28
C ASN A 231 -31.66 8.61 -14.67
N GLY A 232 -30.79 8.42 -15.66
CA GLY A 232 -31.04 8.90 -17.03
C GLY A 232 -30.88 10.40 -17.23
N GLN A 233 -30.42 11.17 -16.25
CA GLN A 233 -30.23 12.63 -16.33
C GLN A 233 -29.08 13.01 -17.27
N ASN A 234 -29.27 14.10 -18.04
CA ASN A 234 -28.20 14.75 -18.75
C ASN A 234 -27.43 15.64 -17.78
N VAL A 235 -26.11 15.56 -17.79
CA VAL A 235 -25.20 16.27 -16.89
C VAL A 235 -23.97 16.77 -17.68
N THR A 236 -23.20 17.65 -17.08
CA THR A 236 -21.91 18.09 -17.61
C THR A 236 -20.80 17.56 -16.72
N LEU A 237 -19.81 16.91 -17.31
CA LEU A 237 -18.54 16.58 -16.67
C LEU A 237 -17.60 17.78 -16.82
N ALA A 238 -17.33 18.46 -15.73
CA ALA A 238 -16.33 19.53 -15.65
C ALA A 238 -14.99 18.92 -15.24
N LYS A 239 -14.00 18.98 -16.12
CA LYS A 239 -12.68 18.43 -15.90
C LYS A 239 -11.74 19.41 -15.18
N LYS A 240 -10.68 18.89 -14.58
CA LYS A 240 -9.65 19.68 -13.90
C LYS A 240 -8.95 20.70 -14.81
N ASP A 241 -8.82 20.41 -16.09
CA ASP A 241 -8.25 21.32 -17.10
C ASP A 241 -9.19 22.46 -17.53
N GLY A 242 -10.39 22.53 -16.91
CA GLY A 242 -11.43 23.49 -17.25
C GLY A 242 -12.30 23.09 -18.45
N SER A 243 -12.01 21.99 -19.11
CA SER A 243 -12.84 21.49 -20.20
C SER A 243 -14.17 20.94 -19.68
N LYS A 244 -15.22 21.03 -20.50
CA LYS A 244 -16.58 20.63 -20.13
C LYS A 244 -17.12 19.65 -21.18
N VAL A 245 -17.51 18.46 -20.74
CA VAL A 245 -18.03 17.41 -21.61
C VAL A 245 -19.48 17.11 -21.23
N ARG A 246 -20.41 17.23 -22.19
CA ARG A 246 -21.81 16.85 -21.98
C ARG A 246 -21.95 15.34 -22.01
N CYS A 247 -22.59 14.79 -20.99
CA CYS A 247 -22.78 13.34 -20.86
C CYS A 247 -24.17 13.01 -20.27
N LYS A 248 -24.48 11.73 -20.21
CA LYS A 248 -25.74 11.23 -19.68
C LYS A 248 -25.45 10.11 -18.68
N ILE A 249 -26.05 10.18 -17.52
CA ILE A 249 -26.05 9.09 -16.54
C ILE A 249 -26.89 7.94 -17.10
N LYS A 250 -26.28 6.81 -17.41
CA LYS A 250 -27.01 5.62 -17.88
C LYS A 250 -27.71 4.93 -16.72
N GLU A 251 -26.99 4.75 -15.61
CA GLU A 251 -27.53 4.20 -14.37
C GLU A 251 -26.98 4.93 -13.16
N LEU A 252 -27.85 5.12 -12.17
CA LEU A 252 -27.55 5.69 -10.86
C LEU A 252 -27.71 4.62 -9.80
N HIS A 253 -26.67 4.40 -9.01
CA HIS A 253 -26.64 3.40 -7.93
C HIS A 253 -26.33 4.05 -6.59
N THR A 254 -26.87 3.50 -5.51
CA THR A 254 -26.46 3.76 -4.13
C THR A 254 -25.90 2.50 -3.50
N PHE A 255 -25.15 2.62 -2.40
CA PHE A 255 -24.61 1.48 -1.67
C PHE A 255 -25.67 0.88 -0.74
N SER A 256 -25.70 -0.45 -0.63
CA SER A 256 -26.54 -1.22 0.27
C SER A 256 -25.82 -2.51 0.66
N GLY A 257 -25.52 -2.71 1.93
CA GLY A 257 -24.61 -3.75 2.36
C GLY A 257 -23.24 -3.57 1.68
N MET A 258 -22.70 -4.65 1.18
CA MET A 258 -21.47 -4.67 0.37
C MET A 258 -21.72 -4.44 -1.12
N GLY A 259 -22.98 -4.36 -1.52
CA GLY A 259 -23.37 -4.22 -2.92
C GLY A 259 -23.84 -2.82 -3.28
N ARG A 260 -24.32 -2.73 -4.50
CA ARG A 260 -24.93 -1.50 -5.04
C ARG A 260 -26.32 -1.83 -5.57
N MET A 261 -27.25 -0.93 -5.35
CA MET A 261 -28.59 -1.04 -5.92
C MET A 261 -28.92 0.16 -6.78
N LYS A 262 -29.60 -0.09 -7.87
CA LYS A 262 -30.10 0.95 -8.78
C LYS A 262 -31.21 1.75 -8.10
N VAL A 263 -31.13 3.07 -8.22
CA VAL A 263 -32.09 4.01 -7.64
C VAL A 263 -32.48 5.08 -8.67
N GLU A 264 -33.66 5.68 -8.48
CA GLU A 264 -34.14 6.73 -9.37
C GLU A 264 -33.54 8.11 -9.05
N GLU A 265 -33.21 8.36 -7.78
CA GLU A 265 -32.68 9.65 -7.32
C GLU A 265 -31.75 9.45 -6.14
N VAL A 266 -30.65 10.22 -6.10
CA VAL A 266 -29.76 10.38 -4.94
C VAL A 266 -29.61 11.86 -4.64
N LYS A 267 -29.82 12.25 -3.39
CA LYS A 267 -29.80 13.64 -2.91
C LYS A 267 -28.44 14.00 -2.30
N SER A 268 -28.24 15.32 -2.15
CA SER A 268 -27.09 15.89 -1.44
C SER A 268 -26.83 15.14 -0.12
N GLY A 269 -25.56 14.93 0.20
CA GLY A 269 -25.07 14.23 1.40
C GLY A 269 -24.89 12.73 1.26
N ASP A 270 -25.54 12.05 0.30
CA ASP A 270 -25.35 10.60 0.11
C ASP A 270 -24.24 10.27 -0.89
N ILE A 271 -23.70 9.06 -0.76
CA ILE A 271 -22.65 8.53 -1.64
C ILE A 271 -23.31 7.69 -2.73
N CYS A 272 -22.94 7.95 -3.98
CA CYS A 272 -23.50 7.25 -5.12
C CYS A 272 -22.43 6.80 -6.13
N ALA A 273 -22.86 5.91 -7.02
CA ALA A 273 -22.07 5.38 -8.10
C ALA A 273 -22.79 5.63 -9.43
N LEU A 274 -22.08 6.28 -10.38
CA LEU A 274 -22.59 6.67 -11.70
C LEU A 274 -22.00 5.76 -12.77
N ILE A 275 -22.85 5.24 -13.62
CA ILE A 275 -22.49 4.35 -14.74
C ILE A 275 -22.83 5.01 -16.07
N GLY A 276 -21.94 4.80 -17.04
CA GLY A 276 -22.13 5.26 -18.42
C GLY A 276 -21.59 6.65 -18.72
N ILE A 277 -20.81 7.23 -17.82
CA ILE A 277 -20.00 8.41 -18.06
C ILE A 277 -18.63 7.94 -18.57
N GLU A 278 -18.17 8.52 -19.65
CA GLU A 278 -16.89 8.16 -20.28
C GLU A 278 -15.87 9.28 -20.14
N GLY A 279 -14.58 8.93 -20.07
CA GLY A 279 -13.48 9.88 -20.06
C GLY A 279 -13.37 10.74 -18.80
N PHE A 280 -14.01 10.35 -17.69
CA PHE A 280 -13.85 11.03 -16.41
C PHE A 280 -12.56 10.60 -15.71
N GLU A 281 -12.08 11.50 -14.87
CA GLU A 281 -10.97 11.27 -13.93
C GLU A 281 -11.41 11.58 -12.50
N ILE A 282 -10.68 11.05 -11.54
CA ILE A 282 -10.92 11.41 -10.13
C ILE A 282 -10.56 12.89 -9.94
N GLY A 283 -11.43 13.63 -9.24
CA GLY A 283 -11.34 15.06 -9.05
C GLY A 283 -12.08 15.86 -10.11
N ASP A 284 -12.65 15.21 -11.16
CA ASP A 284 -13.62 15.84 -12.03
C ASP A 284 -14.95 16.01 -11.30
N THR A 285 -15.73 17.00 -11.71
CA THR A 285 -17.04 17.28 -11.10
C THR A 285 -18.16 16.98 -12.07
N ILE A 286 -19.15 16.21 -11.61
CA ILE A 286 -20.45 16.08 -12.28
C ILE A 286 -21.32 17.26 -11.89
N CYS A 287 -21.76 18.04 -12.87
CA CYS A 287 -22.49 19.28 -12.68
C CYS A 287 -23.81 19.30 -13.44
N ASP A 288 -24.56 20.36 -13.17
CA ASP A 288 -25.74 20.69 -13.97
C ASP A 288 -25.41 20.80 -15.47
N PHE A 289 -26.40 20.43 -16.31
CA PHE A 289 -26.21 20.37 -17.76
C PHE A 289 -26.06 21.76 -18.38
N GLU A 290 -26.82 22.76 -17.90
CA GLU A 290 -26.84 24.10 -18.45
C GLU A 290 -25.86 25.04 -17.77
N ASN A 291 -25.79 24.96 -16.44
CA ASN A 291 -24.94 25.82 -15.61
C ASN A 291 -23.89 24.99 -14.86
N PRO A 292 -22.85 24.50 -15.54
CA PRO A 292 -21.84 23.67 -14.90
C PRO A 292 -20.91 24.46 -14.00
N GLU A 293 -20.91 24.12 -12.70
CA GLU A 293 -20.04 24.65 -11.66
C GLU A 293 -19.14 23.53 -11.15
N ALA A 294 -17.83 23.62 -11.37
CA ALA A 294 -16.85 22.67 -10.84
C ALA A 294 -16.59 22.92 -9.37
N LEU A 295 -16.39 21.82 -8.61
CA LEU A 295 -15.82 21.88 -7.27
C LEU A 295 -14.29 21.97 -7.38
N ASP A 296 -13.66 22.46 -6.31
CA ASP A 296 -12.21 22.48 -6.23
C ASP A 296 -11.68 21.04 -6.31
N PRO A 297 -10.71 20.77 -7.22
CA PRO A 297 -10.17 19.44 -7.36
C PRO A 297 -9.40 19.05 -6.10
N ILE A 298 -9.51 17.80 -5.69
CA ILE A 298 -8.70 17.25 -4.60
C ILE A 298 -7.25 17.25 -5.06
N ALA A 299 -6.37 17.89 -4.29
CA ALA A 299 -4.94 17.84 -4.54
C ALA A 299 -4.48 16.37 -4.42
N ILE A 300 -3.89 15.85 -5.48
CA ILE A 300 -3.28 14.52 -5.48
C ILE A 300 -1.79 14.73 -5.42
N ASP A 301 -1.13 14.19 -4.40
CA ASP A 301 0.31 14.23 -4.34
C ASP A 301 0.91 13.56 -5.58
N GLU A 302 1.93 14.15 -6.13
CA GLU A 302 2.64 13.62 -7.27
C GLU A 302 3.42 12.35 -6.91
N PRO A 303 3.66 11.44 -7.88
CA PRO A 303 4.55 10.32 -7.67
C PRO A 303 5.93 10.77 -7.20
N THR A 304 6.51 10.05 -6.25
CA THR A 304 7.85 10.32 -5.72
C THR A 304 8.90 9.34 -6.21
N MET A 305 8.46 8.19 -6.73
CA MET A 305 9.32 7.10 -7.20
C MET A 305 8.98 6.66 -8.61
N SER A 306 9.97 6.10 -9.29
CA SER A 306 9.83 5.46 -10.59
C SER A 306 10.56 4.12 -10.62
N MET A 307 10.09 3.22 -11.48
CA MET A 307 10.70 1.92 -11.71
C MET A 307 10.60 1.58 -13.20
N VAL A 308 11.67 1.02 -13.75
CA VAL A 308 11.67 0.55 -15.14
C VAL A 308 11.03 -0.85 -15.17
N PHE A 309 10.00 -1.00 -16.00
CA PHE A 309 9.43 -2.28 -16.37
C PHE A 309 9.88 -2.62 -17.79
N THR A 310 10.25 -3.87 -18.02
CA THR A 310 10.65 -4.33 -19.36
C THR A 310 10.16 -5.76 -19.60
N ILE A 311 10.11 -6.18 -20.86
CA ILE A 311 9.81 -7.57 -21.18
C ILE A 311 10.88 -8.48 -20.59
N ASN A 312 10.52 -9.74 -20.28
CA ASN A 312 11.49 -10.75 -19.92
C ASN A 312 12.26 -11.18 -21.19
N ASP A 313 13.56 -10.93 -21.23
CA ASP A 313 14.50 -11.35 -22.29
C ASP A 313 15.52 -12.40 -21.80
N SER A 314 15.23 -13.02 -20.64
CA SER A 314 16.09 -14.06 -20.08
C SER A 314 16.08 -15.34 -20.93
N PRO A 315 17.07 -16.24 -20.77
CA PRO A 315 17.05 -17.57 -21.39
C PRO A 315 15.86 -18.45 -20.98
N PHE A 316 15.10 -18.04 -19.95
CA PHE A 316 13.90 -18.72 -19.48
C PHE A 316 12.59 -18.06 -19.92
N PHE A 317 12.68 -17.08 -20.81
CA PHE A 317 11.53 -16.40 -21.40
C PHE A 317 10.46 -17.38 -21.89
N GLY A 318 9.21 -17.14 -21.49
CA GLY A 318 8.03 -17.91 -21.93
C GLY A 318 7.93 -19.32 -21.34
N LYS A 319 8.77 -19.70 -20.37
CA LYS A 319 8.65 -21.01 -19.72
C LYS A 319 7.48 -21.08 -18.74
N ASP A 320 7.16 -19.99 -18.06
CA ASP A 320 6.19 -19.96 -16.96
C ASP A 320 4.95 -19.13 -17.26
N GLY A 321 5.12 -17.95 -17.85
CA GLY A 321 4.05 -16.98 -18.03
C GLY A 321 3.27 -17.18 -19.31
N LYS A 322 2.01 -16.76 -19.28
CA LYS A 322 1.12 -16.72 -20.45
C LYS A 322 1.25 -15.42 -21.23
N PHE A 323 1.53 -14.32 -20.52
CA PHE A 323 1.57 -12.96 -21.07
C PHE A 323 2.99 -12.42 -21.03
N VAL A 324 3.71 -12.55 -22.14
CA VAL A 324 5.16 -12.32 -22.21
C VAL A 324 5.56 -11.22 -23.20
N THR A 325 4.62 -10.72 -24.03
CA THR A 325 4.93 -9.73 -25.08
C THR A 325 4.78 -8.31 -24.60
N SER A 326 5.47 -7.36 -25.25
CA SER A 326 5.36 -5.93 -24.96
C SER A 326 3.90 -5.43 -25.07
N ARG A 327 3.13 -5.97 -26.01
CA ARG A 327 1.72 -5.63 -26.16
C ARG A 327 0.89 -6.05 -24.93
N HIS A 328 1.11 -7.25 -24.41
CA HIS A 328 0.40 -7.73 -23.22
C HIS A 328 0.68 -6.83 -22.00
N ILE A 329 1.95 -6.46 -21.80
CA ILE A 329 2.36 -5.59 -20.68
C ILE A 329 1.75 -4.19 -20.87
N GLN A 330 1.84 -3.62 -22.08
CA GLN A 330 1.25 -2.30 -22.38
C GLN A 330 -0.27 -2.29 -22.12
N ASP A 331 -0.99 -3.29 -22.64
CA ASP A 331 -2.45 -3.39 -22.46
C ASP A 331 -2.82 -3.52 -20.97
N ARG A 332 -2.00 -4.26 -20.20
CA ARG A 332 -2.19 -4.41 -18.76
C ARG A 332 -1.92 -3.12 -17.99
N LEU A 333 -0.82 -2.43 -18.32
CA LEU A 333 -0.50 -1.13 -17.71
C LEU A 333 -1.56 -0.08 -18.04
N ASN A 334 -2.09 -0.06 -19.27
CA ASN A 334 -3.19 0.83 -19.65
C ASN A 334 -4.45 0.56 -18.82
N LYS A 335 -4.80 -0.72 -18.60
CA LYS A 335 -5.91 -1.10 -17.71
C LYS A 335 -5.68 -0.68 -16.25
N GLU A 336 -4.43 -0.70 -15.79
CA GLU A 336 -4.11 -0.22 -14.45
C GLU A 336 -4.30 1.29 -14.35
N LEU A 337 -3.86 2.06 -15.35
CA LEU A 337 -4.07 3.51 -15.41
C LEU A 337 -5.56 3.91 -15.40
N GLU A 338 -6.44 3.03 -15.91
CA GLU A 338 -7.89 3.27 -15.82
C GLU A 338 -8.42 3.19 -14.38
N LYS A 339 -7.74 2.47 -13.49
CA LYS A 339 -8.18 2.20 -12.11
C LYS A 339 -7.37 2.99 -11.07
N ASN A 340 -6.11 3.27 -11.36
CA ASN A 340 -5.15 3.82 -10.41
C ASN A 340 -4.55 5.13 -10.94
N LEU A 341 -5.04 6.24 -10.44
CA LEU A 341 -4.57 7.58 -10.85
C LEU A 341 -3.29 8.03 -10.15
N ALA A 342 -2.88 7.36 -9.08
CA ALA A 342 -1.59 7.62 -8.44
C ALA A 342 -0.43 7.00 -9.24
N LEU A 343 -0.75 6.24 -10.29
CA LEU A 343 0.18 5.63 -11.21
C LEU A 343 0.31 6.47 -12.47
N ARG A 344 1.54 6.66 -12.95
CA ARG A 344 1.82 7.25 -14.26
C ARG A 344 2.74 6.30 -15.01
N VAL A 345 2.51 6.12 -16.29
CA VAL A 345 3.32 5.24 -17.14
C VAL A 345 3.76 6.01 -18.37
N GLU A 346 5.06 6.02 -18.61
CA GLU A 346 5.67 6.58 -19.80
C GLU A 346 6.45 5.49 -20.53
N ARG A 347 6.56 5.60 -21.85
CA ARG A 347 7.46 4.71 -22.58
C ARG A 347 8.90 5.03 -22.21
N GLY A 348 9.68 3.98 -22.00
CA GLY A 348 11.11 4.08 -21.76
C GLY A 348 11.91 4.46 -23.02
N THR A 349 13.21 4.37 -22.90
CA THR A 349 14.13 4.63 -24.03
C THR A 349 14.00 3.61 -25.16
N ASP A 350 13.58 2.40 -24.82
CA ASP A 350 13.38 1.30 -25.75
C ASP A 350 11.89 0.99 -25.93
N GLU A 351 11.50 0.47 -27.09
CA GLU A 351 10.11 0.09 -27.40
C GLU A 351 9.55 -1.01 -26.49
N THR A 352 10.43 -1.70 -25.76
CA THR A 352 10.11 -2.83 -24.88
C THR A 352 10.13 -2.49 -23.39
N SER A 353 10.33 -1.21 -23.07
CA SER A 353 10.43 -0.73 -21.69
C SER A 353 9.43 0.38 -21.37
N TRP A 354 9.08 0.49 -20.09
CA TRP A 354 8.18 1.50 -19.53
C TRP A 354 8.76 2.05 -18.23
N ASN A 355 8.70 3.36 -18.08
CA ASN A 355 8.91 4.02 -16.79
C ASN A 355 7.57 4.09 -16.07
N VAL A 356 7.45 3.39 -14.97
CA VAL A 356 6.25 3.34 -14.15
C VAL A 356 6.51 4.16 -12.89
N PHE A 357 5.69 5.19 -12.69
CA PHE A 357 5.81 6.14 -11.58
C PHE A 357 4.74 5.84 -10.53
N GLY A 358 5.13 5.85 -9.26
CA GLY A 358 4.25 5.59 -8.13
C GLY A 358 4.67 6.35 -6.88
N ARG A 359 3.90 6.24 -5.81
CA ARG A 359 4.17 6.95 -4.56
C ARG A 359 5.24 6.31 -3.70
N GLY A 360 5.41 4.99 -3.78
CA GLY A 360 6.38 4.25 -2.99
C GLY A 360 6.68 2.87 -3.56
N VAL A 361 7.64 2.18 -2.95
CA VAL A 361 8.06 0.83 -3.38
C VAL A 361 6.91 -0.17 -3.22
N LEU A 362 6.15 -0.09 -2.12
CA LEU A 362 5.01 -0.99 -1.88
C LEU A 362 3.92 -0.83 -2.94
N HIS A 363 3.61 0.39 -3.36
CA HIS A 363 2.63 0.65 -4.41
C HIS A 363 3.03 -0.02 -5.74
N LEU A 364 4.30 0.13 -6.14
CA LEU A 364 4.83 -0.48 -7.37
C LEU A 364 4.96 -2.00 -7.24
N SER A 365 5.36 -2.52 -6.08
CA SER A 365 5.48 -3.97 -5.85
C SER A 365 4.13 -4.68 -5.87
N VAL A 366 3.06 -4.05 -5.37
CA VAL A 366 1.69 -4.58 -5.46
C VAL A 366 1.27 -4.74 -6.91
N LEU A 367 1.58 -3.77 -7.79
CA LEU A 367 1.30 -3.89 -9.21
C LEU A 367 2.06 -5.06 -9.85
N VAL A 368 3.36 -5.17 -9.57
CA VAL A 368 4.20 -6.28 -10.09
C VAL A 368 3.67 -7.63 -9.62
N GLU A 369 3.34 -7.76 -8.32
CA GLU A 369 2.82 -9.00 -7.74
C GLU A 369 1.45 -9.37 -8.33
N THR A 370 0.58 -8.38 -8.55
CA THR A 370 -0.70 -8.60 -9.21
C THR A 370 -0.51 -9.12 -10.64
N MET A 371 0.39 -8.50 -11.42
CA MET A 371 0.73 -8.97 -12.76
C MET A 371 1.30 -10.38 -12.75
N ARG A 372 2.19 -10.69 -11.78
CA ARG A 372 2.74 -12.03 -11.59
C ARG A 372 1.66 -13.09 -11.42
N ARG A 373 0.67 -12.85 -10.55
CA ARG A 373 -0.46 -13.75 -10.29
C ARG A 373 -1.41 -13.87 -11.47
N GLU A 374 -1.56 -12.84 -12.26
CA GLU A 374 -2.32 -12.86 -13.51
C GLU A 374 -1.62 -13.66 -14.62
N GLY A 375 -0.37 -14.09 -14.44
CA GLY A 375 0.39 -14.92 -15.36
C GLY A 375 1.30 -14.16 -16.32
N TYR A 376 1.69 -12.93 -15.97
CA TYR A 376 2.67 -12.14 -16.72
C TYR A 376 4.11 -12.53 -16.37
N GLU A 377 4.99 -12.45 -17.35
CA GLU A 377 6.44 -12.40 -17.15
C GLU A 377 6.95 -11.01 -17.50
N LEU A 378 7.73 -10.44 -16.62
CA LEU A 378 8.37 -9.14 -16.81
C LEU A 378 9.67 -9.05 -16.03
N GLN A 379 10.44 -8.03 -16.32
CA GLN A 379 11.60 -7.65 -15.53
C GLN A 379 11.39 -6.24 -14.99
N VAL A 380 11.87 -6.02 -13.78
CA VAL A 380 11.76 -4.73 -13.12
C VAL A 380 13.13 -4.27 -12.63
N GLY A 381 13.41 -2.99 -12.85
CA GLY A 381 14.63 -2.35 -12.40
C GLY A 381 14.56 -1.85 -10.97
N GLN A 382 15.69 -1.34 -10.47
CA GLN A 382 15.76 -0.74 -9.15
C GLN A 382 14.80 0.45 -9.04
N PRO A 383 14.05 0.58 -7.94
CA PRO A 383 13.28 1.78 -7.64
C PRO A 383 14.18 3.00 -7.55
N GLN A 384 13.80 4.08 -8.23
CA GLN A 384 14.51 5.35 -8.25
C GLN A 384 13.60 6.48 -7.79
N VAL A 385 14.12 7.42 -7.02
CA VAL A 385 13.39 8.62 -6.65
C VAL A 385 13.36 9.62 -7.80
N ILE A 386 12.28 10.36 -7.91
CA ILE A 386 12.12 11.39 -8.94
C ILE A 386 12.85 12.64 -8.47
N ILE A 387 13.84 13.06 -9.23
CA ILE A 387 14.59 14.29 -8.99
C ILE A 387 13.99 15.40 -9.86
N LYS A 388 13.67 16.54 -9.26
CA LYS A 388 13.14 17.72 -9.94
C LYS A 388 14.13 18.86 -9.89
N GLU A 389 14.06 19.73 -10.86
CA GLU A 389 14.77 21.02 -10.84
C GLU A 389 13.76 22.12 -10.43
N ILE A 390 13.97 22.70 -9.27
CA ILE A 390 13.12 23.76 -8.70
C ILE A 390 14.02 24.99 -8.56
N ASP A 391 13.66 26.09 -9.21
CA ASP A 391 14.42 27.33 -9.21
C ASP A 391 15.91 27.17 -9.60
N GLY A 392 16.21 26.24 -10.51
CA GLY A 392 17.57 25.93 -10.96
C GLY A 392 18.38 25.07 -9.98
N VAL A 393 17.75 24.57 -8.91
CA VAL A 393 18.37 23.69 -7.92
C VAL A 393 17.81 22.28 -8.07
N LYS A 394 18.72 21.30 -8.09
CA LYS A 394 18.38 19.87 -8.10
C LYS A 394 17.76 19.51 -6.76
N CYS A 395 16.48 19.11 -6.74
CA CYS A 395 15.73 18.76 -5.54
C CYS A 395 15.31 17.30 -5.57
N GLU A 396 15.30 16.66 -4.40
CA GLU A 396 14.84 15.30 -4.17
C GLU A 396 13.70 15.27 -3.17
N PRO A 397 12.79 14.27 -3.25
CA PRO A 397 11.73 14.13 -2.27
C PRO A 397 12.33 13.74 -0.91
N VAL A 398 11.84 14.38 0.14
CA VAL A 398 12.17 14.03 1.53
C VAL A 398 10.92 13.60 2.26
N GLU A 399 11.12 12.71 3.24
CA GLU A 399 10.05 12.12 4.01
C GLU A 399 10.27 12.33 5.50
N GLN A 400 9.19 12.46 6.23
CA GLN A 400 9.20 12.32 7.67
C GLN A 400 9.13 10.84 8.00
N LEU A 401 10.17 10.36 8.67
CA LEU A 401 10.30 8.97 9.14
C LEU A 401 10.05 8.93 10.63
N THR A 402 9.16 8.05 11.09
CA THR A 402 8.93 7.74 12.50
C THR A 402 9.28 6.28 12.75
N VAL A 403 10.12 6.02 13.74
CA VAL A 403 10.51 4.66 14.16
C VAL A 403 10.23 4.52 15.64
N ASN A 404 9.42 3.52 16.00
CA ASN A 404 9.19 3.11 17.39
C ASN A 404 9.94 1.81 17.63
N THR A 405 10.89 1.81 18.59
CA THR A 405 11.83 0.71 18.78
C THR A 405 12.17 0.53 20.26
N PRO A 406 12.58 -0.69 20.70
CA PRO A 406 13.20 -0.87 22.01
C PRO A 406 14.43 0.04 22.17
N GLU A 407 14.68 0.55 23.38
CA GLU A 407 15.77 1.49 23.66
C GLU A 407 17.14 0.95 23.21
N GLU A 408 17.38 -0.34 23.40
CA GLU A 408 18.64 -1.03 23.05
C GLU A 408 19.00 -0.94 21.55
N CYS A 409 18.00 -0.80 20.70
CA CYS A 409 18.16 -0.76 19.24
C CYS A 409 18.27 0.67 18.69
N SER A 410 17.89 1.68 19.48
CA SER A 410 17.78 3.07 19.04
C SER A 410 19.10 3.62 18.46
N GLY A 411 20.23 3.38 19.11
CA GLY A 411 21.54 3.87 18.66
C GLY A 411 21.95 3.38 17.28
N LYS A 412 21.71 2.08 16.97
CA LYS A 412 22.00 1.51 15.64
C LYS A 412 21.10 2.09 14.55
N ILE A 413 19.84 2.33 14.88
CA ILE A 413 18.88 2.93 13.94
C ILE A 413 19.26 4.38 13.66
N ILE A 414 19.61 5.17 14.68
CA ILE A 414 20.06 6.56 14.50
C ILE A 414 21.32 6.63 13.61
N GLU A 415 22.30 5.75 13.87
CA GLU A 415 23.50 5.66 13.05
C GLU A 415 23.17 5.35 11.59
N TYR A 416 22.31 4.35 11.36
CA TYR A 416 21.91 3.95 10.01
C TYR A 416 21.18 5.09 9.28
N VAL A 417 20.20 5.73 9.92
CA VAL A 417 19.47 6.85 9.34
C VAL A 417 20.40 8.03 9.01
N SER A 418 21.35 8.33 9.89
CA SER A 418 22.32 9.41 9.68
C SER A 418 23.26 9.13 8.48
N THR A 419 23.71 7.88 8.30
CA THR A 419 24.51 7.48 7.11
C THR A 419 23.71 7.60 5.81
N HIS A 420 22.37 7.49 5.88
CA HIS A 420 21.43 7.69 4.77
C HIS A 420 20.93 9.14 4.64
N LYS A 421 21.66 10.12 5.22
CA LYS A 421 21.36 11.55 5.16
C LYS A 421 20.07 11.97 5.86
N GLY A 422 19.59 11.16 6.78
CA GLY A 422 18.47 11.53 7.65
C GLY A 422 18.91 12.40 8.81
N GLU A 423 18.09 13.37 9.17
CA GLU A 423 18.29 14.30 10.28
C GLU A 423 17.23 14.02 11.34
N MET A 424 17.66 13.78 12.58
CA MET A 424 16.75 13.53 13.69
C MET A 424 16.08 14.84 14.12
N THR A 425 14.76 14.82 14.19
CA THR A 425 13.95 15.98 14.61
C THR A 425 13.43 15.83 16.03
N ARG A 426 13.11 14.60 16.46
CA ARG A 426 12.57 14.33 17.79
C ARG A 426 12.99 12.96 18.27
N MET A 427 13.20 12.86 19.58
CA MET A 427 13.39 11.59 20.31
C MET A 427 12.59 11.65 21.59
N GLU A 428 11.75 10.67 21.81
CA GLU A 428 10.87 10.62 22.97
C GLU A 428 10.81 9.20 23.54
N MET A 429 10.88 9.09 24.86
CA MET A 429 10.73 7.83 25.56
C MET A 429 9.24 7.64 25.90
N ILE A 430 8.63 6.59 25.40
CA ILE A 430 7.24 6.23 25.67
C ILE A 430 7.26 4.84 26.30
N ASN A 431 7.04 4.79 27.61
CA ASN A 431 7.18 3.59 28.43
C ASN A 431 8.61 3.00 28.34
N ASP A 432 8.76 1.77 27.84
CA ASP A 432 10.02 1.05 27.63
C ASP A 432 10.52 1.11 26.16
N ARG A 433 9.90 1.97 25.34
CA ARG A 433 10.21 2.13 23.91
C ARG A 433 10.62 3.56 23.59
N VAL A 434 11.41 3.71 22.56
CA VAL A 434 11.84 5.02 22.06
C VAL A 434 11.18 5.30 20.73
N GLN A 435 10.50 6.44 20.63
CA GLN A 435 10.01 6.99 19.38
C GLN A 435 11.05 7.96 18.83
N LEU A 436 11.49 7.71 17.61
CA LEU A 436 12.47 8.51 16.86
C LEU A 436 11.77 9.12 15.65
N GLU A 437 11.92 10.43 15.44
CA GLU A 437 11.44 11.12 14.26
C GLU A 437 12.60 11.74 13.49
N PHE A 438 12.56 11.59 12.16
CA PHE A 438 13.61 12.06 11.26
C PHE A 438 13.01 12.71 10.02
N VAL A 439 13.80 13.58 9.39
CA VAL A 439 13.60 14.04 8.00
C VAL A 439 14.69 13.43 7.15
N ILE A 440 14.31 12.61 6.18
CA ILE A 440 15.24 11.78 5.40
C ILE A 440 14.88 11.80 3.90
N PRO A 441 15.86 11.83 2.97
CA PRO A 441 15.58 11.65 1.56
C PRO A 441 14.87 10.30 1.28
N SER A 442 13.85 10.29 0.42
CA SER A 442 13.08 9.06 0.10
C SER A 442 13.97 7.91 -0.38
N ARG A 443 15.07 8.21 -1.09
CA ARG A 443 16.06 7.19 -1.50
C ARG A 443 16.83 6.57 -0.32
N GLY A 444 16.88 7.23 0.83
CA GLY A 444 17.50 6.73 2.06
C GLY A 444 16.60 5.73 2.82
N ILE A 445 15.30 5.72 2.51
CA ILE A 445 14.33 4.80 3.12
C ILE A 445 14.34 3.43 2.43
N ILE A 446 14.78 3.37 1.17
CA ILE A 446 14.85 2.11 0.40
C ILE A 446 15.75 1.12 1.14
N GLY A 447 15.22 -0.05 1.52
CA GLY A 447 15.92 -1.08 2.30
C GLY A 447 15.97 -0.85 3.82
N MET A 448 15.55 0.31 4.30
CA MET A 448 15.60 0.65 5.72
C MET A 448 14.67 -0.23 6.56
N ARG A 449 13.49 -0.56 6.05
CA ARG A 449 12.53 -1.41 6.77
C ARG A 449 13.13 -2.76 7.14
N THR A 450 13.77 -3.40 6.18
CA THR A 450 14.45 -4.70 6.37
C THR A 450 15.57 -4.57 7.42
N TYR A 451 16.35 -3.49 7.36
CA TYR A 451 17.40 -3.23 8.36
C TYR A 451 16.82 -3.04 9.77
N VAL A 452 15.82 -2.17 9.91
CA VAL A 452 15.19 -1.84 11.21
C VAL A 452 14.57 -3.08 11.85
N LEU A 453 13.84 -3.91 11.07
CA LEU A 453 13.27 -5.16 11.55
C LEU A 453 14.35 -6.16 11.98
N ASN A 454 15.44 -6.29 11.23
CA ASN A 454 16.54 -7.20 11.59
C ASN A 454 17.26 -6.78 12.87
N VAL A 455 17.52 -5.47 13.05
CA VAL A 455 18.20 -4.96 14.24
C VAL A 455 17.35 -5.11 15.49
N SER A 456 16.04 -4.97 15.36
CA SER A 456 15.07 -5.06 16.46
C SER A 456 14.46 -6.44 16.64
N ALA A 457 14.95 -7.48 15.95
CA ALA A 457 14.35 -8.83 15.93
C ALA A 457 12.84 -8.84 15.59
N GLY A 458 12.40 -7.88 14.77
CA GLY A 458 11.00 -7.73 14.34
C GLY A 458 10.15 -6.82 15.23
N GLU A 459 10.68 -6.30 16.34
CA GLU A 459 9.90 -5.53 17.32
C GLU A 459 9.71 -4.05 16.92
N ALA A 460 10.58 -3.48 16.09
CA ALA A 460 10.45 -2.08 15.71
C ALA A 460 9.33 -1.87 14.68
N ILE A 461 8.66 -0.75 14.83
CA ILE A 461 7.61 -0.29 13.93
C ILE A 461 8.10 0.96 13.23
N MET A 462 7.99 0.98 11.91
CA MET A 462 8.44 2.07 11.07
C MET A 462 7.29 2.59 10.22
N ALA A 463 7.15 3.91 10.17
CA ALA A 463 6.24 4.61 9.27
C ALA A 463 6.96 5.81 8.65
N HIS A 464 6.62 6.13 7.42
CA HIS A 464 7.17 7.29 6.72
C HIS A 464 6.09 7.95 5.87
N ARG A 465 6.25 9.25 5.60
CA ARG A 465 5.35 10.03 4.74
C ARG A 465 6.13 11.07 3.97
N PHE A 466 5.69 11.34 2.74
CA PHE A 466 6.22 12.45 1.96
C PHE A 466 6.01 13.78 2.71
N LEU A 467 7.04 14.63 2.74
CA LEU A 467 7.00 15.95 3.35
C LEU A 467 7.05 17.03 2.26
N GLU A 468 8.16 17.12 1.54
CA GLU A 468 8.38 18.14 0.51
C GLU A 468 9.58 17.77 -0.38
N PHE A 469 9.86 18.57 -1.40
CA PHE A 469 11.10 18.49 -2.16
C PHE A 469 12.16 19.41 -1.54
N GLN A 470 13.32 18.88 -1.20
CA GLN A 470 14.47 19.63 -0.69
C GLN A 470 15.68 19.50 -1.62
N PRO A 471 16.67 20.43 -1.53
CA PRO A 471 17.91 20.31 -2.29
C PRO A 471 18.60 18.95 -2.09
N TYR A 472 19.14 18.40 -3.16
CA TYR A 472 19.79 17.08 -3.17
C TYR A 472 20.94 17.01 -2.13
N LYS A 473 20.84 16.07 -1.17
CA LYS A 473 21.79 15.94 -0.04
C LYS A 473 23.06 15.14 -0.35
N GLY A 474 23.40 14.95 -1.62
CA GLY A 474 24.61 14.20 -2.04
C GLY A 474 24.38 12.70 -2.09
N GLU A 475 25.41 11.92 -2.42
CA GLU A 475 25.27 10.48 -2.60
C GLU A 475 25.07 9.74 -1.28
N ILE A 476 24.28 8.66 -1.33
CA ILE A 476 24.10 7.69 -0.26
C ILE A 476 24.81 6.41 -0.67
N VAL A 477 25.66 5.90 0.23
CA VAL A 477 26.35 4.62 0.00
C VAL A 477 25.31 3.50 0.07
N LYS A 478 25.09 2.85 -1.07
CA LYS A 478 24.28 1.65 -1.19
C LYS A 478 25.12 0.40 -0.86
N ARG A 479 24.56 -0.78 -1.06
CA ARG A 479 25.20 -2.08 -0.83
C ARG A 479 26.67 -2.13 -1.36
N ASN A 480 27.65 -2.36 -0.47
CA ASN A 480 29.06 -2.47 -0.84
C ASN A 480 29.41 -3.84 -1.43
N ASN A 481 28.72 -4.90 -0.97
CA ASN A 481 28.99 -6.26 -1.41
C ASN A 481 28.65 -6.46 -2.89
N GLY A 482 29.49 -7.23 -3.59
CA GLY A 482 29.28 -7.62 -4.98
C GLY A 482 28.25 -8.73 -5.12
N SER A 483 27.94 -9.10 -6.36
CA SER A 483 27.06 -10.19 -6.72
C SER A 483 27.84 -11.44 -7.11
N LEU A 484 27.38 -12.63 -6.70
CA LEU A 484 27.83 -13.89 -7.24
C LEU A 484 27.02 -14.20 -8.50
N ILE A 485 27.68 -14.25 -9.65
CA ILE A 485 27.04 -14.35 -10.96
C ILE A 485 27.29 -15.73 -11.56
N ALA A 486 26.24 -16.41 -12.04
CA ALA A 486 26.38 -17.68 -12.71
C ALA A 486 27.15 -17.54 -14.04
N MET A 487 28.17 -18.40 -14.26
CA MET A 487 29.02 -18.40 -15.43
C MET A 487 28.33 -18.98 -16.66
N GLU A 488 27.51 -20.01 -16.45
CA GLU A 488 26.86 -20.77 -17.51
C GLU A 488 25.46 -21.23 -17.13
N SER A 489 24.67 -21.59 -18.11
CA SER A 489 23.32 -22.13 -17.90
C SER A 489 23.38 -23.62 -17.57
N GLY A 490 22.53 -24.07 -16.64
CA GLY A 490 22.45 -25.46 -16.22
C GLY A 490 21.80 -25.63 -14.86
N THR A 491 21.98 -26.80 -14.27
CA THR A 491 21.46 -27.12 -12.93
C THR A 491 22.52 -26.88 -11.87
N ALA A 492 22.17 -26.24 -10.77
CA ALA A 492 23.06 -26.03 -9.63
C ALA A 492 23.28 -27.34 -8.86
N TYR A 493 24.54 -27.67 -8.57
CA TYR A 493 24.89 -28.88 -7.84
C TYR A 493 25.38 -28.58 -6.43
N ALA A 494 24.92 -29.39 -5.46
CA ALA A 494 25.32 -29.27 -4.05
C ALA A 494 26.85 -29.26 -3.88
N TYR A 495 27.58 -30.05 -4.66
CA TYR A 495 29.06 -30.08 -4.65
C TYR A 495 29.67 -28.74 -5.04
N ALA A 496 29.12 -28.07 -6.04
CA ALA A 496 29.64 -26.76 -6.47
C ALA A 496 29.34 -25.68 -5.43
N LEU A 497 28.11 -25.67 -4.88
CA LEU A 497 27.69 -24.73 -3.83
C LEU A 497 28.54 -24.90 -2.57
N ASP A 498 28.80 -26.14 -2.14
CA ASP A 498 29.66 -26.45 -0.99
C ASP A 498 31.08 -25.87 -1.14
N LYS A 499 31.67 -26.00 -2.34
CA LYS A 499 33.00 -25.46 -2.62
C LYS A 499 33.08 -23.93 -2.74
N LEU A 500 31.95 -23.30 -2.90
CA LEU A 500 31.84 -21.85 -3.12
C LEU A 500 31.25 -21.09 -1.92
N GLN A 501 30.83 -21.78 -0.86
CA GLN A 501 30.14 -21.16 0.29
C GLN A 501 31.00 -20.11 1.01
N ASP A 502 32.33 -20.23 0.99
CA ASP A 502 33.24 -19.21 1.55
C ASP A 502 33.21 -17.87 0.77
N ARG A 503 32.67 -17.88 -0.45
CA ARG A 503 32.61 -16.68 -1.29
C ARG A 503 31.42 -15.77 -1.00
N GLY A 504 30.40 -16.28 -0.30
CA GLY A 504 29.23 -15.48 0.04
C GLY A 504 27.99 -16.32 0.36
N ARG A 505 26.83 -15.67 0.34
CA ARG A 505 25.52 -16.27 0.63
C ARG A 505 24.79 -16.55 -0.67
N PHE A 506 24.19 -17.73 -0.81
CA PHE A 506 23.45 -18.12 -2.01
C PHE A 506 21.96 -17.79 -1.92
N PHE A 507 21.36 -17.51 -3.09
CA PHE A 507 19.92 -17.29 -3.30
C PHE A 507 19.26 -18.50 -3.97
N ILE A 508 20.03 -19.52 -4.30
CA ILE A 508 19.60 -20.73 -5.00
C ILE A 508 19.87 -21.98 -4.16
N SER A 509 19.04 -22.99 -4.40
CA SER A 509 19.18 -24.33 -3.83
C SER A 509 19.87 -25.31 -4.80
N PRO A 510 20.41 -26.43 -4.30
CA PRO A 510 20.77 -27.53 -5.17
C PRO A 510 19.60 -27.98 -6.03
N GLN A 511 19.86 -28.26 -7.30
CA GLN A 511 18.94 -28.64 -8.38
C GLN A 511 18.14 -27.50 -9.00
N ASP A 512 18.29 -26.26 -8.55
CA ASP A 512 17.70 -25.12 -9.25
C ASP A 512 18.34 -24.93 -10.63
N GLU A 513 17.50 -24.62 -11.62
CA GLU A 513 17.96 -24.22 -12.94
C GLU A 513 18.44 -22.76 -12.90
N VAL A 514 19.63 -22.53 -13.44
CA VAL A 514 20.24 -21.20 -13.53
C VAL A 514 20.69 -20.92 -14.97
N TYR A 515 20.89 -19.65 -15.29
CA TYR A 515 21.43 -19.22 -16.58
C TYR A 515 22.62 -18.26 -16.42
N ALA A 516 23.44 -18.16 -17.46
CA ALA A 516 24.58 -17.25 -17.47
C ALA A 516 24.13 -15.79 -17.26
N GLY A 517 24.78 -15.08 -16.33
CA GLY A 517 24.40 -13.70 -15.95
C GLY A 517 23.34 -13.60 -14.86
N GLN A 518 22.74 -14.71 -14.41
CA GLN A 518 21.88 -14.72 -13.24
C GLN A 518 22.70 -14.46 -11.98
N VAL A 519 22.18 -13.62 -11.07
CA VAL A 519 22.75 -13.40 -9.73
C VAL A 519 22.26 -14.53 -8.82
N VAL A 520 23.18 -15.38 -8.42
CA VAL A 520 22.90 -16.59 -7.63
C VAL A 520 23.29 -16.45 -6.16
N GLY A 521 23.82 -15.29 -5.77
CA GLY A 521 24.19 -15.02 -4.39
C GLY A 521 24.83 -13.64 -4.20
N GLU A 522 25.07 -13.29 -2.96
CA GLU A 522 25.81 -12.11 -2.52
C GLU A 522 27.27 -12.48 -2.22
N SER A 523 28.20 -11.70 -2.75
CA SER A 523 29.63 -11.88 -2.47
C SER A 523 29.97 -11.38 -1.05
N SER A 524 30.89 -12.05 -0.36
CA SER A 524 31.48 -11.57 0.89
C SER A 524 32.47 -10.40 0.71
N LYS A 525 32.77 -10.01 -0.53
CA LYS A 525 33.72 -8.95 -0.90
C LYS A 525 33.06 -7.93 -1.80
N GLU A 526 33.66 -6.76 -1.85
CA GLU A 526 33.33 -5.75 -2.86
C GLU A 526 33.60 -6.29 -4.27
N GLY A 527 32.73 -5.92 -5.21
CA GLY A 527 32.84 -6.31 -6.60
C GLY A 527 32.18 -7.67 -6.93
N ASP A 528 31.73 -7.76 -8.16
CA ASP A 528 31.03 -8.94 -8.68
C ASP A 528 31.99 -10.07 -8.99
N ILE A 529 31.60 -11.29 -8.68
CA ILE A 529 32.38 -12.51 -8.90
C ILE A 529 31.57 -13.47 -9.77
N VAL A 530 32.13 -13.86 -10.91
CA VAL A 530 31.54 -14.91 -11.76
C VAL A 530 31.96 -16.28 -11.23
N ILE A 531 30.97 -17.14 -10.99
CA ILE A 531 31.16 -18.46 -10.37
C ILE A 531 30.48 -19.55 -11.20
N ASN A 532 31.01 -20.75 -11.14
CA ASN A 532 30.41 -21.93 -11.78
C ASN A 532 29.69 -22.79 -10.74
N VAL A 533 28.35 -22.70 -10.70
CA VAL A 533 27.49 -23.47 -9.80
C VAL A 533 26.97 -24.77 -10.42
N THR A 534 27.23 -24.99 -11.73
CA THR A 534 26.74 -26.14 -12.49
C THR A 534 27.75 -27.28 -12.53
N LYS A 535 28.90 -27.15 -11.85
CA LYS A 535 29.95 -28.15 -11.86
C LYS A 535 29.60 -29.37 -11.03
N SER A 536 29.40 -30.49 -11.67
CA SER A 536 29.18 -31.78 -11.01
C SER A 536 30.47 -32.41 -10.45
N LYS A 537 30.35 -33.26 -9.43
CA LYS A 537 31.46 -34.06 -8.92
C LYS A 537 31.86 -35.07 -10.02
N LYS A 538 33.09 -35.03 -10.51
CA LYS A 538 33.58 -36.08 -11.43
C LYS A 538 33.63 -37.40 -10.66
N LEU A 539 32.91 -38.40 -11.13
CA LEU A 539 32.99 -39.76 -10.62
C LEU A 539 34.39 -40.30 -10.96
N THR A 540 35.25 -40.47 -9.98
CA THR A 540 36.50 -41.18 -10.10
C THR A 540 36.27 -42.62 -9.63
N ASN A 541 36.76 -43.63 -10.38
CA ASN A 541 36.63 -45.03 -10.04
C ASN A 541 37.43 -45.49 -8.80
N MET A 542 38.13 -44.56 -8.10
CA MET A 542 38.78 -44.84 -6.83
C MET A 542 37.85 -44.55 -5.66
N ARG A 543 37.32 -45.60 -5.08
CA ARG A 543 36.70 -45.58 -3.77
C ARG A 543 37.78 -45.37 -2.69
N SER A 544 38.13 -44.13 -2.38
CA SER A 544 38.76 -43.85 -1.10
C SER A 544 37.70 -43.98 -0.01
N LYS A 545 37.96 -44.77 1.01
CA LYS A 545 37.13 -44.96 2.22
C LYS A 545 37.15 -43.73 3.17
N SER A 546 37.35 -42.54 2.69
CA SER A 546 37.12 -41.33 3.47
C SER A 546 35.65 -40.96 3.33
N ALA A 547 34.99 -40.85 4.45
CA ALA A 547 33.58 -40.54 4.61
C ALA A 547 33.09 -39.57 3.54
N ASP A 548 31.97 -39.90 2.89
CA ASP A 548 31.17 -38.91 2.20
C ASP A 548 30.67 -37.94 3.26
N ASP A 549 31.47 -36.91 3.55
CA ASP A 549 31.01 -35.78 4.33
C ASP A 549 29.82 -35.21 3.58
N LYS A 550 28.63 -35.35 4.19
CA LYS A 550 27.42 -34.73 3.65
C LYS A 550 27.67 -33.23 3.65
N ALA A 551 27.66 -32.64 2.46
CA ALA A 551 27.78 -31.20 2.32
C ALA A 551 26.69 -30.54 3.17
N VAL A 552 27.08 -29.82 4.20
CA VAL A 552 26.17 -29.01 5.02
C VAL A 552 26.12 -27.65 4.40
N LEU A 553 25.08 -27.40 3.59
CA LEU A 553 24.85 -26.11 2.97
C LEU A 553 23.95 -25.27 3.90
N PRO A 554 24.32 -24.00 4.15
CA PRO A 554 23.41 -23.07 4.79
C PRO A 554 22.15 -22.89 3.92
N PRO A 555 20.98 -22.62 4.52
CA PRO A 555 19.77 -22.37 3.76
C PRO A 555 19.96 -21.16 2.84
N PRO A 556 19.41 -21.18 1.61
CA PRO A 556 19.48 -20.05 0.70
C PRO A 556 18.69 -18.86 1.27
N VAL A 557 19.11 -17.67 0.92
CA VAL A 557 18.34 -16.44 1.19
C VAL A 557 17.22 -16.36 0.16
N ILE A 558 15.99 -16.37 0.62
CA ILE A 558 14.80 -16.25 -0.22
C ILE A 558 14.25 -14.85 -0.01
N PHE A 559 14.21 -14.04 -1.05
CA PHE A 559 13.67 -12.69 -1.01
C PHE A 559 12.17 -12.68 -1.31
N SER A 560 11.42 -11.86 -0.59
CA SER A 560 10.14 -11.34 -1.09
C SER A 560 10.38 -10.40 -2.28
N LEU A 561 9.32 -10.03 -3.00
CA LEU A 561 9.46 -9.11 -4.13
C LEU A 561 10.02 -7.76 -3.66
N GLU A 562 9.51 -7.22 -2.56
CA GLU A 562 9.98 -5.97 -1.98
C GLU A 562 11.47 -6.03 -1.60
N GLU A 563 11.87 -7.07 -0.90
CA GLU A 563 13.27 -7.28 -0.51
C GLU A 563 14.19 -7.42 -1.74
N ALA A 564 13.72 -8.09 -2.80
CA ALA A 564 14.48 -8.20 -4.04
C ALA A 564 14.65 -6.83 -4.73
N LEU A 565 13.60 -6.02 -4.78
CA LEU A 565 13.62 -4.67 -5.35
C LEU A 565 14.52 -3.70 -4.57
N GLU A 566 14.53 -3.83 -3.24
CA GLU A 566 15.42 -3.05 -2.37
C GLU A 566 16.88 -3.50 -2.47
N TYR A 567 17.11 -4.79 -2.75
CA TYR A 567 18.43 -5.40 -2.78
C TYR A 567 19.20 -5.12 -4.08
N ILE A 568 18.53 -5.11 -5.24
CA ILE A 568 19.19 -4.98 -6.56
C ILE A 568 19.94 -3.67 -6.73
N LYS A 569 21.00 -3.71 -7.57
CA LYS A 569 21.77 -2.55 -8.01
C LYS A 569 21.23 -1.98 -9.34
N GLU A 570 21.73 -0.83 -9.74
CA GLU A 570 21.33 -0.15 -11.00
C GLU A 570 21.63 -0.99 -12.26
N ASP A 571 22.59 -1.90 -12.19
CA ASP A 571 22.97 -2.82 -13.26
C ASP A 571 22.27 -4.20 -13.18
N GLU A 572 21.25 -4.31 -12.31
CA GLU A 572 20.50 -5.54 -12.05
C GLU A 572 19.00 -5.35 -12.29
N TYR A 573 18.35 -6.43 -12.71
CA TYR A 573 16.89 -6.57 -12.79
C TYR A 573 16.39 -7.70 -11.90
N VAL A 574 15.16 -7.58 -11.41
CA VAL A 574 14.39 -8.70 -10.90
C VAL A 574 13.55 -9.26 -12.05
N GLU A 575 13.83 -10.48 -12.44
CA GLU A 575 12.99 -11.26 -13.33
C GLU A 575 11.83 -11.83 -12.52
N VAL A 576 10.61 -11.47 -12.88
CA VAL A 576 9.38 -11.88 -12.21
C VAL A 576 8.57 -12.76 -13.16
N THR A 577 8.32 -13.98 -12.73
CA THR A 577 7.47 -14.96 -13.42
C THR A 577 6.41 -15.49 -12.46
N PRO A 578 5.33 -16.16 -12.91
CA PRO A 578 4.31 -16.71 -12.02
C PRO A 578 4.86 -17.57 -10.88
N ASN A 579 5.90 -18.38 -11.15
CA ASN A 579 6.44 -19.35 -10.19
C ASN A 579 7.78 -18.94 -9.58
N TYR A 580 8.54 -18.03 -10.21
CA TYR A 580 9.91 -17.70 -9.79
C TYR A 580 10.17 -16.21 -9.78
N MET A 581 11.02 -15.79 -8.85
CA MET A 581 11.70 -14.50 -8.85
C MET A 581 13.21 -14.75 -8.90
N ARG A 582 13.88 -14.11 -9.84
CA ARG A 582 15.34 -14.26 -10.03
C ARG A 582 15.97 -12.89 -10.18
N ILE A 583 17.11 -12.69 -9.54
CA ILE A 583 17.92 -11.48 -9.77
C ILE A 583 18.89 -11.79 -10.90
N ARG A 584 19.06 -10.84 -11.81
CA ARG A 584 19.98 -11.00 -12.94
C ARG A 584 20.71 -9.69 -13.26
N LYS A 585 21.84 -9.79 -13.93
CA LYS A 585 22.47 -8.61 -14.53
C LYS A 585 21.70 -8.16 -15.78
N ILE A 586 21.63 -6.84 -16.02
CA ILE A 586 21.03 -6.28 -17.23
C ILE A 586 21.75 -6.84 -18.45
N ILE A 587 23.08 -6.78 -18.47
CA ILE A 587 23.92 -7.37 -19.51
C ILE A 587 24.30 -8.78 -19.07
N LEU A 588 23.79 -9.80 -19.72
CA LEU A 588 24.06 -11.20 -19.33
C LEU A 588 25.47 -11.66 -19.69
N ASP A 589 26.04 -11.19 -20.81
CA ASP A 589 27.37 -11.58 -21.26
C ASP A 589 28.48 -10.94 -20.40
N GLU A 590 29.42 -11.73 -19.92
CA GLU A 590 30.50 -11.28 -19.05
C GLU A 590 31.47 -10.31 -19.76
N LEU A 591 31.74 -10.57 -21.04
CA LEU A 591 32.70 -9.73 -21.81
C LEU A 591 32.08 -8.36 -22.10
N GLU A 592 30.79 -8.35 -22.42
CA GLU A 592 30.04 -7.10 -22.63
C GLU A 592 29.94 -6.28 -21.33
N ARG A 593 29.66 -6.90 -20.18
CA ARG A 593 29.71 -6.21 -18.87
C ARG A 593 31.09 -5.57 -18.61
N LYS A 594 32.15 -6.33 -18.84
CA LYS A 594 33.54 -5.80 -18.66
C LYS A 594 33.88 -4.64 -19.60
N ARG A 595 33.28 -4.61 -20.80
CA ARG A 595 33.42 -3.48 -21.73
C ARG A 595 32.61 -2.27 -21.28
N ALA A 596 31.38 -2.47 -20.86
CA ALA A 596 30.52 -1.40 -20.35
C ALA A 596 31.08 -0.71 -19.10
N ASN A 597 31.70 -1.45 -18.19
CA ASN A 597 32.34 -0.90 -16.98
C ASN A 597 33.68 -0.20 -17.24
N LYS A 598 34.23 -0.23 -18.47
CA LYS A 598 35.47 0.47 -18.84
C LYS A 598 35.22 1.83 -19.50
N ASN A 599 34.03 2.07 -19.97
CA ASN A 599 33.56 3.34 -20.52
C ASN A 599 32.88 4.18 -19.43
#